data_2647dddb3882c027f2f0269e58e73443
#
_entry.id   2647dddb3882c027f2f0269e58e73443
#
_cell.length_a   1.000
_cell.length_b   1.000
_cell.length_c   1.000
_cell.angle_alpha   90.00
_cell.angle_beta   90.00
_cell.angle_gamma   90.00
#
_symmetry.space_group_name_H-M   'P 1'
#
loop_
_entity.id
_entity.type
_entity.pdbx_description
1 polymer ?
#
loop_
_entity_poly.entity_id
_entity_poly.type
_entity_poly.pdbx_seq_one_letter_code
_entity_poly.pdbx_strand_id
1 'polypeptide(L)'
;PVERVPLVTPEPTETVRDPAAQGAAETEPQPAAQSAFSIYRETLEKTRADSMRMLDEVAASADERTAAAALEEKAALALSSEREARVEALVAARGFGEALCTVGANAVDVVIYAETLSEADAAAILDIAARETGMDAAAIRVTAEK
;
A
#
# COMPACT_ATOMS: atom_id res chain seq x y z
N PRO A 1 -54.58 50.48 46.41
CA PRO A 1 -54.33 49.09 46.11
C PRO A 1 -53.18 48.96 45.15
N VAL A 2 -52.11 48.39 45.65
CA VAL A 2 -50.90 48.17 44.84
C VAL A 2 -51.12 46.85 44.13
N GLU A 3 -51.24 46.94 42.83
CA GLU A 3 -51.28 45.77 41.97
C GLU A 3 -49.89 45.13 41.96
N ARG A 4 -49.81 43.96 42.56
CA ARG A 4 -48.59 43.15 42.48
C ARG A 4 -48.52 42.54 41.12
N VAL A 5 -47.61 43.02 40.33
CA VAL A 5 -47.20 42.35 39.11
C VAL A 5 -46.54 41.04 39.53
N PRO A 6 -46.97 39.86 39.04
CA PRO A 6 -46.28 38.62 39.34
C PRO A 6 -44.90 38.67 38.72
N LEU A 7 -43.92 38.44 39.58
CA LEU A 7 -42.55 38.28 39.16
C LEU A 7 -42.49 37.00 38.34
N VAL A 8 -42.39 37.18 37.04
CA VAL A 8 -42.05 36.04 36.18
C VAL A 8 -40.61 35.69 36.44
N THR A 9 -40.44 34.66 37.20
CA THR A 9 -39.15 33.99 37.30
C THR A 9 -38.75 33.50 35.92
N PRO A 10 -37.64 33.93 35.37
CA PRO A 10 -37.17 33.28 34.15
C PRO A 10 -36.89 31.82 34.49
N GLU A 11 -37.58 30.94 33.82
CA GLU A 11 -37.23 29.54 33.81
C GLU A 11 -35.77 29.40 33.41
N PRO A 12 -34.98 28.57 34.09
CA PRO A 12 -33.66 28.28 33.60
C PRO A 12 -33.79 27.72 32.20
N THR A 13 -33.28 28.45 31.27
CA THR A 13 -33.06 27.94 29.93
C THR A 13 -32.33 26.64 30.09
N GLU A 14 -33.00 25.56 29.84
CA GLU A 14 -32.35 24.28 29.63
C GLU A 14 -31.31 24.54 28.54
N THR A 15 -30.07 24.46 28.93
CA THR A 15 -28.99 24.42 27.99
C THR A 15 -29.24 23.20 27.13
N VAL A 16 -29.76 23.44 25.96
CA VAL A 16 -29.85 22.41 24.94
C VAL A 16 -28.42 21.93 24.74
N ARG A 17 -28.10 20.80 25.34
CA ARG A 17 -26.88 20.11 25.04
C ARG A 17 -26.89 19.83 23.56
N ASP A 18 -26.02 20.51 22.87
CA ASP A 18 -25.80 20.25 21.46
C ASP A 18 -25.43 18.78 21.28
N PRO A 19 -26.23 17.96 20.61
CA PRO A 19 -25.92 16.57 20.39
C PRO A 19 -24.64 16.37 19.56
N ALA A 20 -24.17 17.40 18.88
CA ALA A 20 -22.92 17.37 18.16
C ALA A 20 -21.67 17.33 19.06
N ALA A 21 -21.78 17.76 20.33
CA ALA A 21 -20.69 17.73 21.27
C ALA A 21 -20.42 16.33 21.87
N GLN A 22 -21.31 15.38 21.69
CA GLN A 22 -21.14 14.00 22.16
C GLN A 22 -20.61 13.05 21.10
N GLY A 23 -20.39 13.50 19.89
CA GLY A 23 -19.87 12.70 18.78
C GLY A 23 -18.36 12.54 18.74
N ALA A 24 -17.65 13.19 19.64
CA ALA A 24 -16.22 12.97 19.82
C ALA A 24 -15.95 11.95 20.93
N ALA A 25 -16.60 10.79 20.84
CA ALA A 25 -16.02 9.61 21.44
C ALA A 25 -14.73 9.39 20.67
N GLU A 26 -13.61 9.55 21.33
CA GLU A 26 -12.35 9.01 20.86
C GLU A 26 -12.58 7.51 20.67
N THR A 27 -13.00 7.17 19.45
CA THR A 27 -12.91 5.80 18.99
C THR A 27 -11.42 5.59 18.86
N GLU A 28 -10.82 4.89 19.81
CA GLU A 28 -9.51 4.32 19.61
C GLU A 28 -9.52 3.77 18.18
N PRO A 29 -8.52 4.08 17.35
CA PRO A 29 -8.49 3.51 16.01
C PRO A 29 -8.48 2.00 16.18
N GLN A 30 -9.62 1.39 15.95
CA GLN A 30 -9.67 -0.04 15.74
C GLN A 30 -8.68 -0.30 14.61
N PRO A 31 -7.75 -1.26 14.77
CA PRO A 31 -6.86 -1.61 13.67
C PRO A 31 -7.77 -1.88 12.48
N ALA A 32 -7.68 -1.00 11.47
CA ALA A 32 -8.42 -1.17 10.24
C ALA A 32 -8.14 -2.59 9.76
N ALA A 33 -9.20 -3.34 9.44
CA ALA A 33 -9.04 -4.67 8.88
C ALA A 33 -8.04 -4.55 7.73
N GLN A 34 -6.91 -5.21 7.87
CA GLN A 34 -5.86 -5.15 6.85
C GLN A 34 -6.44 -5.67 5.54
N SER A 35 -6.35 -4.86 4.49
CA SER A 35 -6.77 -5.29 3.16
C SER A 35 -5.86 -6.42 2.65
N ALA A 36 -6.36 -7.24 1.75
CA ALA A 36 -5.54 -8.27 1.09
C ALA A 36 -4.29 -7.66 0.46
N PHE A 37 -4.40 -6.47 -0.11
CA PHE A 37 -3.31 -5.71 -0.68
C PHE A 37 -2.24 -5.36 0.36
N SER A 38 -2.60 -4.86 1.53
CA SER A 38 -1.65 -4.50 2.58
C SER A 38 -0.95 -5.71 3.17
N ILE A 39 -1.66 -6.81 3.35
CA ILE A 39 -1.09 -8.09 3.81
C ILE A 39 -0.08 -8.62 2.79
N TYR A 40 -0.40 -8.55 1.51
CA TYR A 40 0.49 -8.99 0.44
C TYR A 40 1.78 -8.14 0.39
N ARG A 41 1.64 -6.81 0.50
CA ARG A 41 2.78 -5.89 0.58
C ARG A 41 3.70 -6.22 1.74
N GLU A 42 3.15 -6.36 2.93
CA GLU A 42 3.90 -6.67 4.14
C GLU A 42 4.62 -8.02 4.05
N THR A 43 3.95 -9.03 3.52
CA THR A 43 4.53 -10.36 3.28
C THR A 43 5.68 -10.30 2.28
N LEU A 44 5.53 -9.54 1.21
CA LEU A 44 6.57 -9.36 0.19
C LEU A 44 7.81 -8.65 0.75
N GLU A 45 7.60 -7.57 1.50
CA GLU A 45 8.69 -6.83 2.15
C GLU A 45 9.47 -7.72 3.11
N LYS A 46 8.77 -8.50 3.93
CA LYS A 46 9.38 -9.46 4.85
C LYS A 46 10.17 -10.53 4.12
N THR A 47 9.59 -11.11 3.08
CA THR A 47 10.26 -12.14 2.26
C THR A 47 11.55 -11.62 1.63
N ARG A 48 11.54 -10.39 1.13
CA ARG A 48 12.72 -9.72 0.57
C ARG A 48 13.79 -9.49 1.62
N ALA A 49 13.41 -8.97 2.78
CA ALA A 49 14.34 -8.74 3.88
C ALA A 49 15.01 -10.04 4.34
N ASP A 50 14.25 -11.12 4.45
CA ASP A 50 14.75 -12.44 4.79
C ASP A 50 15.71 -12.99 3.71
N SER A 51 15.38 -12.82 2.43
CA SER A 51 16.23 -13.23 1.31
C SER A 51 17.55 -12.47 1.29
N MET A 52 17.52 -11.16 1.50
CA MET A 52 18.73 -10.34 1.57
C MET A 52 19.63 -10.74 2.73
N ARG A 53 19.05 -11.00 3.90
CA ARG A 53 19.80 -11.47 5.07
C ARG A 53 20.45 -12.82 4.82
N MET A 54 19.73 -13.77 4.22
CA MET A 54 20.29 -15.07 3.87
C MET A 54 21.46 -14.95 2.88
N LEU A 55 21.33 -14.09 1.88
CA LEU A 55 22.42 -13.83 0.92
C LEU A 55 23.63 -13.19 1.60
N ASP A 56 23.44 -12.29 2.53
CA ASP A 56 24.52 -11.68 3.32
C ASP A 56 25.24 -12.74 4.18
N GLU A 57 24.51 -13.64 4.82
CA GLU A 57 25.08 -14.74 5.60
C GLU A 57 25.91 -15.70 4.71
N VAL A 58 25.40 -16.06 3.55
CA VAL A 58 26.12 -16.91 2.58
C VAL A 58 27.37 -16.21 2.08
N ALA A 59 27.28 -14.91 1.75
CA ALA A 59 28.43 -14.13 1.28
C ALA A 59 29.54 -14.00 2.34
N ALA A 60 29.18 -13.98 3.62
CA ALA A 60 30.13 -13.82 4.72
C ALA A 60 30.81 -15.15 5.16
N SER A 61 30.11 -16.28 4.99
CA SER A 61 30.52 -17.56 5.58
C SER A 61 30.92 -18.63 4.56
N ALA A 62 30.61 -18.44 3.27
CA ALA A 62 30.88 -19.42 2.22
C ALA A 62 32.29 -19.28 1.64
N ASP A 63 32.70 -20.27 0.81
CA ASP A 63 33.88 -20.14 -0.02
C ASP A 63 33.75 -18.99 -1.03
N GLU A 64 34.86 -18.56 -1.62
CA GLU A 64 34.93 -17.40 -2.52
C GLU A 64 33.95 -17.51 -3.70
N ARG A 65 33.79 -18.68 -4.27
CA ARG A 65 32.88 -18.90 -5.42
C ARG A 65 31.44 -18.79 -5.03
N THR A 66 31.03 -19.37 -3.92
CA THR A 66 29.67 -19.30 -3.39
C THR A 66 29.35 -17.89 -2.91
N ALA A 67 30.30 -17.20 -2.28
CA ALA A 67 30.18 -15.82 -1.87
C ALA A 67 29.96 -14.88 -3.08
N ALA A 68 30.73 -15.09 -4.16
CA ALA A 68 30.55 -14.31 -5.40
C ALA A 68 29.17 -14.53 -6.03
N ALA A 69 28.68 -15.77 -6.07
CA ALA A 69 27.34 -16.10 -6.55
C ALA A 69 26.24 -15.43 -5.70
N ALA A 70 26.39 -15.40 -4.39
CA ALA A 70 25.46 -14.72 -3.49
C ALA A 70 25.43 -13.20 -3.71
N LEU A 71 26.58 -12.58 -3.98
CA LEU A 71 26.66 -11.15 -4.31
C LEU A 71 26.02 -10.84 -5.66
N GLU A 72 26.16 -11.69 -6.65
CA GLU A 72 25.48 -11.55 -7.94
C GLU A 72 23.96 -11.65 -7.78
N GLU A 73 23.48 -12.61 -7.01
CA GLU A 73 22.05 -12.75 -6.70
C GLU A 73 21.51 -11.54 -5.96
N LYS A 74 22.26 -11.02 -5.01
CA LYS A 74 21.91 -9.81 -4.27
C LYS A 74 21.81 -8.60 -5.19
N ALA A 75 22.74 -8.44 -6.14
CA ALA A 75 22.71 -7.37 -7.14
C ALA A 75 21.50 -7.50 -8.08
N ALA A 76 21.16 -8.73 -8.50
CA ALA A 76 19.98 -9.00 -9.31
C ALA A 76 18.68 -8.65 -8.58
N LEU A 77 18.60 -8.99 -7.30
CA LEU A 77 17.46 -8.68 -6.46
C LEU A 77 17.29 -7.14 -6.27
N ALA A 78 18.39 -6.43 -6.07
CA ALA A 78 18.38 -4.97 -5.98
C ALA A 78 17.89 -4.31 -7.29
N LEU A 79 18.34 -4.80 -8.43
CA LEU A 79 17.91 -4.31 -9.74
C LEU A 79 16.41 -4.57 -9.98
N SER A 80 15.92 -5.74 -9.62
CA SER A 80 14.49 -6.05 -9.69
C SER A 80 13.67 -5.11 -8.80
N SER A 81 14.12 -4.86 -7.59
CA SER A 81 13.46 -3.93 -6.65
C SER A 81 13.42 -2.49 -7.19
N GLU A 82 14.47 -2.05 -7.86
CA GLU A 82 14.49 -0.73 -8.52
C GLU A 82 13.46 -0.63 -9.66
N ARG A 83 13.37 -1.66 -10.50
CA ARG A 83 12.39 -1.72 -11.58
C ARG A 83 10.96 -1.73 -11.06
N GLU A 84 10.70 -2.51 -10.02
CA GLU A 84 9.41 -2.56 -9.34
C GLU A 84 9.00 -1.18 -8.80
N ALA A 85 9.91 -0.51 -8.11
CA ALA A 85 9.67 0.84 -7.58
C ALA A 85 9.36 1.85 -8.69
N ARG A 86 10.00 1.77 -9.83
CA ARG A 86 9.71 2.62 -11.00
C ARG A 86 8.33 2.35 -11.57
N VAL A 87 7.94 1.10 -11.72
CA VAL A 87 6.60 0.75 -12.19
C VAL A 87 5.54 1.29 -11.25
N GLU A 88 5.69 1.06 -9.95
CA GLU A 88 4.78 1.55 -8.92
C GLU A 88 4.66 3.07 -8.92
N ALA A 89 5.78 3.78 -9.01
CA ALA A 89 5.81 5.24 -9.07
C ALA A 89 5.13 5.80 -10.33
N LEU A 90 5.36 5.20 -11.49
CA LEU A 90 4.75 5.64 -12.75
C LEU A 90 3.24 5.36 -12.79
N VAL A 91 2.81 4.23 -12.26
CA VAL A 91 1.39 3.88 -12.12
C VAL A 91 0.70 4.89 -11.21
N ALA A 92 1.27 5.19 -10.07
CA ALA A 92 0.74 6.18 -9.13
C ALA A 92 0.72 7.60 -9.74
N ALA A 93 1.79 8.00 -10.44
CA ALA A 93 1.89 9.30 -11.10
C ALA A 93 0.83 9.51 -12.19
N ARG A 94 0.37 8.43 -12.82
CA ARG A 94 -0.72 8.46 -13.81
C ARG A 94 -2.12 8.43 -13.20
N GLY A 95 -2.23 8.36 -11.89
CA GLY A 95 -3.50 8.42 -11.18
C GLY A 95 -4.26 7.09 -11.09
N PHE A 96 -3.61 5.96 -11.40
CA PHE A 96 -4.23 4.64 -11.25
C PHE A 96 -4.35 4.16 -9.80
N GLY A 97 -3.77 4.90 -8.86
CA GLY A 97 -3.78 4.57 -7.45
C GLY A 97 -2.52 3.85 -6.99
N GLU A 98 -2.60 3.27 -5.81
CA GLU A 98 -1.49 2.53 -5.22
C GLU A 98 -1.29 1.19 -5.92
N ALA A 99 -0.06 0.88 -6.29
CA ALA A 99 0.31 -0.33 -6.97
C ALA A 99 1.40 -1.09 -6.23
N LEU A 100 1.43 -2.38 -6.43
CA LEU A 100 2.49 -3.28 -6.00
C LEU A 100 2.98 -4.06 -7.20
N CYS A 101 4.26 -3.94 -7.50
CA CYS A 101 4.88 -4.63 -8.61
C CYS A 101 5.89 -5.67 -8.12
N THR A 102 5.86 -6.84 -8.73
CA THR A 102 6.81 -7.91 -8.46
C THR A 102 7.43 -8.38 -9.75
N VAL A 103 8.75 -8.26 -9.87
CA VAL A 103 9.51 -8.69 -11.05
C VAL A 103 10.23 -10.00 -10.71
N GLY A 104 9.80 -11.06 -11.35
CA GLY A 104 10.47 -12.36 -11.32
C GLY A 104 11.34 -12.58 -12.55
N ALA A 105 11.98 -13.76 -12.64
CA ALA A 105 12.84 -14.11 -13.77
C ALA A 105 12.09 -14.15 -15.12
N ASN A 106 10.84 -14.62 -15.12
CA ASN A 106 10.05 -14.87 -16.32
C ASN A 106 8.64 -14.26 -16.26
N ALA A 107 8.32 -13.51 -15.24
CA ALA A 107 7.00 -12.93 -15.05
C ALA A 107 7.05 -11.63 -14.26
N VAL A 108 6.11 -10.76 -14.55
CA VAL A 108 5.86 -9.52 -13.80
C VAL A 108 4.40 -9.51 -13.36
N ASP A 109 4.17 -9.30 -12.09
CA ASP A 109 2.84 -9.12 -11.52
C ASP A 109 2.68 -7.68 -11.03
N VAL A 110 1.62 -7.02 -11.45
CA VAL A 110 1.24 -5.68 -10.98
C VAL A 110 -0.13 -5.77 -10.36
N VAL A 111 -0.22 -5.47 -9.07
CA VAL A 111 -1.48 -5.45 -8.32
C VAL A 111 -1.83 -4.00 -8.02
N ILE A 112 -3.02 -3.59 -8.42
CA ILE A 112 -3.54 -2.24 -8.17
C ILE A 112 -4.51 -2.28 -7.01
N TYR A 113 -4.38 -1.34 -6.09
CA TYR A 113 -5.34 -1.17 -5.01
C TYR A 113 -6.62 -0.51 -5.54
N ALA A 114 -7.54 -1.32 -6.02
CA ALA A 114 -8.82 -0.91 -6.58
C ALA A 114 -9.83 -2.06 -6.54
N GLU A 115 -11.12 -1.74 -6.53
CA GLU A 115 -12.17 -2.76 -6.63
C GLU A 115 -12.24 -3.38 -8.01
N THR A 116 -12.09 -2.54 -9.02
CA THR A 116 -12.14 -2.93 -10.44
C THR A 116 -11.12 -2.14 -11.24
N LEU A 117 -10.74 -2.68 -12.37
CA LEU A 117 -9.83 -2.06 -13.31
C LEU A 117 -10.42 -2.19 -14.72
N SER A 118 -10.53 -1.07 -15.44
CA SER A 118 -11.00 -1.11 -16.84
C SER A 118 -9.95 -1.77 -17.74
N GLU A 119 -10.37 -2.30 -18.87
CA GLU A 119 -9.45 -2.88 -19.85
C GLU A 119 -8.44 -1.84 -20.37
N ALA A 120 -8.88 -0.59 -20.56
CA ALA A 120 -8.01 0.49 -20.99
C ALA A 120 -6.95 0.84 -19.95
N ASP A 121 -7.32 0.88 -18.68
CA ASP A 121 -6.39 1.14 -17.57
C ASP A 121 -5.41 -0.03 -17.40
N ALA A 122 -5.90 -1.26 -17.46
CA ALA A 122 -5.06 -2.45 -17.43
C ALA A 122 -4.03 -2.46 -18.57
N ALA A 123 -4.44 -2.10 -19.78
CA ALA A 123 -3.55 -2.00 -20.94
C ALA A 123 -2.49 -0.91 -20.75
N ALA A 124 -2.86 0.24 -20.19
CA ALA A 124 -1.91 1.32 -19.90
C ALA A 124 -0.87 0.92 -18.84
N ILE A 125 -1.30 0.24 -17.79
CA ILE A 125 -0.41 -0.27 -16.73
C ILE A 125 0.52 -1.35 -17.28
N LEU A 126 0.01 -2.24 -18.09
CA LEU A 126 0.78 -3.28 -18.76
C LEU A 126 1.88 -2.67 -19.64
N ASP A 127 1.57 -1.61 -20.39
CA ASP A 127 2.55 -0.88 -21.21
C ASP A 127 3.66 -0.26 -20.36
N ILE A 128 3.32 0.35 -19.23
CA ILE A 128 4.31 0.87 -18.28
C ILE A 128 5.22 -0.25 -17.77
N ALA A 129 4.65 -1.35 -17.32
CA ALA A 129 5.41 -2.49 -16.81
C ALA A 129 6.32 -3.10 -17.89
N ALA A 130 5.86 -3.25 -19.12
CA ALA A 130 6.64 -3.77 -20.23
C ALA A 130 7.85 -2.87 -20.55
N ARG A 131 7.67 -1.57 -20.55
CA ARG A 131 8.76 -0.60 -20.81
C ARG A 131 9.82 -0.59 -19.73
N GLU A 132 9.39 -0.57 -18.47
CA GLU A 132 10.31 -0.48 -17.34
C GLU A 132 11.05 -1.79 -17.05
N THR A 133 10.43 -2.92 -17.30
CA THR A 133 11.03 -4.23 -17.04
C THR A 133 11.70 -4.86 -18.24
N GLY A 134 11.35 -4.42 -19.46
CA GLY A 134 11.83 -5.02 -20.70
C GLY A 134 11.21 -6.39 -21.01
N MET A 135 10.17 -6.78 -20.26
CA MET A 135 9.48 -8.04 -20.47
C MET A 135 8.36 -7.95 -21.49
N ASP A 136 8.08 -9.06 -22.18
CA ASP A 136 6.96 -9.17 -23.09
C ASP A 136 5.62 -9.04 -22.36
N ALA A 137 4.64 -8.43 -23.00
CA ALA A 137 3.30 -8.28 -22.47
C ALA A 137 2.66 -9.61 -22.02
N ALA A 138 2.97 -10.71 -22.69
CA ALA A 138 2.50 -12.04 -22.33
C ALA A 138 3.00 -12.55 -20.98
N ALA A 139 4.12 -12.00 -20.50
CA ALA A 139 4.72 -12.34 -19.20
C ALA A 139 4.22 -11.42 -18.07
N ILE A 140 3.40 -10.42 -18.38
CA ILE A 140 2.95 -9.40 -17.43
C ILE A 140 1.47 -9.64 -17.09
N ARG A 141 1.18 -9.70 -15.80
CA ARG A 141 -0.17 -9.79 -15.27
C ARG A 141 -0.51 -8.52 -14.52
N VAL A 142 -1.67 -7.95 -14.81
CA VAL A 142 -2.22 -6.79 -14.10
C VAL A 142 -3.54 -7.20 -13.45
N THR A 143 -3.65 -7.02 -12.14
CA THR A 143 -4.84 -7.37 -11.37
C THR A 143 -5.23 -6.23 -10.43
N ALA A 144 -6.50 -6.19 -10.04
CA ALA A 144 -7.00 -5.29 -9.02
C ALA A 144 -7.34 -6.09 -7.75
N GLU A 145 -6.95 -5.52 -6.60
CA GLU A 145 -7.16 -6.16 -5.29
C GLU A 145 -7.38 -5.08 -4.23
N LYS A 146 -8.32 -5.32 -3.30
CA LYS A 146 -8.62 -4.35 -2.25
C LYS A 146 -8.71 -4.99 -0.86
#